data_a2a181d050057ffa7ab34fb0c4d84337
#
_entry.id   a2a181d050057ffa7ab34fb0c4d84337
#
_cell.length_a   1.000
_cell.length_b   1.000
_cell.length_c   1.000
_cell.angle_alpha   90.00
_cell.angle_beta   90.00
_cell.angle_gamma   90.00
#
_symmetry.space_group_name_H-M   'P 1'
#
loop_
_entity.id
_entity.type
_entity.pdbx_description
1 polymer ?
#
loop_
_entity_poly.entity_id
_entity_poly.type
_entity_poly.pdbx_seq_one_letter_code
_entity_poly.pdbx_strand_id
1 'polypeptide(L)'
;MRATAQRLEFIQDYLTSLFGSELHVKRVCSLSLAVLGVMTSASLAVAVIGQALAQARGKAAKHAIKQVDRLLSNQGIDVWDLFPLWIQEAIGASRDLVVAMDWTEFDADDQSTLALNLVTKHGRAQPLLWFSVFKAELAGKRNDIEDMCLSRLKEALPKEAKVTILADRGFGDVKLFGFLGELDFGYVIRFRGDIFVTAADGETRRAEDWVGAGGRARKLAGAEISKEKQKVGAVVCVHAKGMKDAWHLAASDGEATTRAIINLYSRRWSIEPEFRDTKDLRFGMGLSAVRVGDPYRRDRLLLLSAIAVMLLTLLGGAGEALGMDRLLKSNTVKRRVHSLFCQGCLYYDAIPNMPEPTLLALMERFRALIMENSVTAAVLTVG
;
A
#
# COMPACT_ATOMS: atom_id res chain seq x y z
N MET A 1 6.01 26.61 19.04
CA MET A 1 4.55 26.77 18.85
C MET A 1 4.16 27.19 17.43
N ARG A 2 4.76 28.24 16.80
CA ARG A 2 4.44 28.64 15.41
C ARG A 2 4.59 27.50 14.38
N ALA A 3 5.72 26.79 14.38
CA ALA A 3 5.96 25.69 13.43
C ALA A 3 4.96 24.54 13.56
N THR A 4 4.49 24.21 14.77
CA THR A 4 3.48 23.17 14.98
C THR A 4 2.09 23.63 14.50
N ALA A 5 1.74 24.90 14.72
CA ALA A 5 0.49 25.46 14.23
C ALA A 5 0.43 25.42 12.69
N GLN A 6 1.50 25.83 12.02
CA GLN A 6 1.61 25.78 10.56
C GLN A 6 1.54 24.34 10.01
N ARG A 7 2.16 23.36 10.68
CA ARG A 7 2.06 21.94 10.28
C ARG A 7 0.63 21.42 10.41
N LEU A 8 -0.04 21.76 11.52
CA LEU A 8 -1.43 21.34 11.73
C LEU A 8 -2.36 22.00 10.71
N GLU A 9 -2.23 23.29 10.46
CA GLU A 9 -3.00 24.04 9.47
C GLU A 9 -2.84 23.39 8.09
N PHE A 10 -1.62 23.11 7.67
CA PHE A 10 -1.33 22.41 6.41
C PHE A 10 -2.02 21.04 6.31
N ILE A 11 -1.90 20.18 7.35
CA ILE A 11 -2.54 18.87 7.37
C ILE A 11 -4.07 19.03 7.36
N GLN A 12 -4.60 20.02 8.06
CA GLN A 12 -6.03 20.27 8.13
C GLN A 12 -6.59 20.75 6.79
N ASP A 13 -5.90 21.65 6.10
CA ASP A 13 -6.29 22.14 4.78
C ASP A 13 -6.26 21.00 3.76
N TYR A 14 -5.20 20.20 3.78
CA TYR A 14 -5.08 19.01 2.93
C TYR A 14 -6.23 18.01 3.16
N LEU A 15 -6.50 17.63 4.42
CA LEU A 15 -7.55 16.68 4.73
C LEU A 15 -8.97 17.28 4.56
N THR A 16 -9.13 18.59 4.66
CA THR A 16 -10.39 19.27 4.32
C THR A 16 -10.64 19.23 2.82
N SER A 17 -9.61 19.46 2.02
CA SER A 17 -9.70 19.33 0.56
C SER A 17 -10.03 17.89 0.15
N LEU A 18 -9.42 16.90 0.83
CA LEU A 18 -9.60 15.49 0.50
C LEU A 18 -10.93 14.91 0.98
N PHE A 19 -11.29 15.13 2.23
CA PHE A 19 -12.44 14.45 2.87
C PHE A 19 -13.57 15.39 3.31
N GLY A 20 -13.48 16.69 3.01
CA GLY A 20 -14.46 17.66 3.48
C GLY A 20 -15.86 17.51 2.89
N SER A 21 -16.01 16.80 1.75
CA SER A 21 -17.32 16.43 1.19
C SER A 21 -18.02 15.33 2.00
N GLU A 22 -17.26 14.39 2.59
CA GLU A 22 -17.78 13.21 3.28
C GLU A 22 -17.73 13.36 4.82
N LEU A 23 -16.77 14.12 5.33
CA LEU A 23 -16.57 14.27 6.76
C LEU A 23 -16.93 15.68 7.25
N HIS A 24 -17.75 15.73 8.29
CA HIS A 24 -17.99 16.99 9.00
C HIS A 24 -16.67 17.59 9.53
N VAL A 25 -16.54 18.90 9.49
CA VAL A 25 -15.33 19.68 9.85
C VAL A 25 -14.68 19.26 11.19
N LYS A 26 -15.47 18.92 12.21
CA LYS A 26 -14.96 18.42 13.51
C LYS A 26 -14.26 17.06 13.40
N ARG A 27 -14.70 16.20 12.48
CA ARG A 27 -14.06 14.89 12.21
C ARG A 27 -12.76 15.08 11.44
N VAL A 28 -12.76 15.94 10.42
CA VAL A 28 -11.54 16.32 9.70
C VAL A 28 -10.51 16.90 10.65
N CYS A 29 -10.89 17.84 11.53
CA CYS A 29 -9.99 18.40 12.54
C CYS A 29 -9.42 17.32 13.49
N SER A 30 -10.25 16.38 13.94
CA SER A 30 -9.78 15.27 14.79
C SER A 30 -8.83 14.34 14.07
N LEU A 31 -9.10 14.04 12.78
CA LEU A 31 -8.24 13.24 11.92
C LEU A 31 -6.89 13.93 11.70
N SER A 32 -6.90 15.24 11.39
CA SER A 32 -5.68 16.04 11.19
C SER A 32 -4.78 16.06 12.44
N LEU A 33 -5.39 16.17 13.61
CA LEU A 33 -4.66 16.12 14.88
C LEU A 33 -4.03 14.74 15.11
N ALA A 34 -4.74 13.65 14.81
CA ALA A 34 -4.19 12.31 14.96
C ALA A 34 -3.07 12.04 13.95
N VAL A 35 -3.23 12.45 12.68
CA VAL A 35 -2.18 12.37 11.64
C VAL A 35 -0.93 13.16 12.07
N LEU A 36 -1.09 14.38 12.59
CA LEU A 36 0.04 15.15 13.16
C LEU A 36 0.77 14.35 14.25
N GLY A 37 0.00 13.71 15.15
CA GLY A 37 0.56 12.86 16.19
C GLY A 37 1.34 11.67 15.65
N VAL A 38 0.82 10.97 14.63
CA VAL A 38 1.50 9.85 13.95
C VAL A 38 2.78 10.33 13.27
N MET A 39 2.72 11.42 12.49
CA MET A 39 3.90 11.97 11.81
C MET A 39 4.98 12.42 12.81
N THR A 40 4.58 12.96 13.96
CA THR A 40 5.51 13.44 14.99
C THR A 40 6.16 12.30 15.77
N SER A 41 5.45 11.19 15.97
CA SER A 41 5.96 10.07 16.77
C SER A 41 6.47 8.90 15.95
N ALA A 42 6.19 8.86 14.65
CA ALA A 42 6.36 7.69 13.79
C ALA A 42 5.81 6.39 14.45
N SER A 43 4.66 6.47 15.13
CA SER A 43 4.08 5.36 15.89
C SER A 43 2.56 5.30 15.71
N LEU A 44 2.02 4.07 15.72
CA LEU A 44 0.57 3.80 15.71
C LEU A 44 0.02 3.42 17.08
N ALA A 45 0.84 3.46 18.14
CA ALA A 45 0.38 3.26 19.50
C ALA A 45 -0.43 4.49 19.98
N VAL A 46 -1.71 4.30 20.31
CA VAL A 46 -2.66 5.37 20.69
C VAL A 46 -2.10 6.30 21.76
N ALA A 47 -1.45 5.74 22.79
CA ALA A 47 -0.83 6.51 23.87
C ALA A 47 0.33 7.38 23.34
N VAL A 48 1.17 6.83 22.46
CA VAL A 48 2.33 7.54 21.88
C VAL A 48 1.87 8.66 20.95
N ILE A 49 0.89 8.39 20.07
CA ILE A 49 0.26 9.42 19.23
C ILE A 49 -0.29 10.56 20.09
N GLY A 50 -1.04 10.22 21.15
CA GLY A 50 -1.62 11.22 22.05
C GLY A 50 -0.58 12.01 22.83
N GLN A 51 0.52 11.38 23.28
CA GLN A 51 1.63 12.07 23.95
C GLN A 51 2.35 13.05 22.99
N ALA A 52 2.67 12.59 21.77
CA ALA A 52 3.29 13.45 20.76
C ALA A 52 2.41 14.64 20.41
N LEU A 53 1.10 14.42 20.24
CA LEU A 53 0.12 15.47 20.00
C LEU A 53 0.04 16.46 21.17
N ALA A 54 0.05 15.97 22.41
CA ALA A 54 0.02 16.82 23.61
C ALA A 54 1.27 17.68 23.72
N GLN A 55 2.45 17.11 23.51
CA GLN A 55 3.71 17.83 23.48
C GLN A 55 3.73 18.90 22.40
N ALA A 56 3.33 18.55 21.17
CA ALA A 56 3.28 19.48 20.04
C ALA A 56 2.37 20.69 20.31
N ARG A 57 1.31 20.52 21.12
CA ARG A 57 0.31 21.55 21.42
C ARG A 57 0.46 22.20 22.80
N GLY A 58 1.41 21.79 23.60
CA GLY A 58 1.57 22.26 24.99
C GLY A 58 0.35 21.93 25.88
N LYS A 59 -0.26 20.73 25.70
CA LYS A 59 -1.47 20.31 26.42
C LYS A 59 -1.23 19.05 27.26
N ALA A 60 -2.17 18.73 28.16
CA ALA A 60 -2.07 17.55 29.00
C ALA A 60 -2.27 16.26 28.17
N ALA A 61 -1.34 15.31 28.30
CA ALA A 61 -1.32 14.05 27.54
C ALA A 61 -2.62 13.25 27.65
N LYS A 62 -3.21 13.16 28.86
CA LYS A 62 -4.44 12.39 29.11
C LYS A 62 -5.61 12.81 28.19
N HIS A 63 -5.73 14.10 27.86
CA HIS A 63 -6.81 14.58 27.00
C HIS A 63 -6.54 14.26 25.54
N ALA A 64 -5.28 14.39 25.08
CA ALA A 64 -4.89 14.07 23.73
C ALA A 64 -4.99 12.56 23.45
N ILE A 65 -4.57 11.70 24.39
CA ILE A 65 -4.74 10.24 24.29
C ILE A 65 -6.22 9.88 24.15
N LYS A 66 -7.10 10.43 25.02
CA LYS A 66 -8.55 10.22 24.90
C LYS A 66 -9.13 10.74 23.59
N GLN A 67 -8.60 11.82 23.05
CA GLN A 67 -9.02 12.36 21.75
C GLN A 67 -8.72 11.38 20.61
N VAL A 68 -7.51 10.81 20.57
CA VAL A 68 -7.13 9.80 19.58
C VAL A 68 -7.98 8.52 19.76
N ASP A 69 -8.15 8.06 20.98
CA ASP A 69 -8.98 6.88 21.27
C ASP A 69 -10.45 7.05 20.81
N ARG A 70 -11.05 8.22 21.08
CA ARG A 70 -12.40 8.55 20.60
C ARG A 70 -12.49 8.66 19.09
N LEU A 71 -11.45 9.16 18.42
CA LEU A 71 -11.39 9.19 16.96
C LEU A 71 -11.48 7.77 16.40
N LEU A 72 -10.68 6.84 16.93
CA LEU A 72 -10.68 5.44 16.46
C LEU A 72 -12.00 4.72 16.76
N SER A 73 -12.76 5.15 17.76
CA SER A 73 -14.10 4.61 18.07
C SER A 73 -15.24 5.35 17.37
N ASN A 74 -14.95 6.38 16.55
CA ASN A 74 -15.98 7.20 15.93
C ASN A 74 -16.58 6.53 14.70
N GLN A 75 -17.76 5.94 14.84
CA GLN A 75 -18.49 5.28 13.74
C GLN A 75 -18.86 6.24 12.59
N GLY A 76 -18.88 7.55 12.83
CA GLY A 76 -19.08 8.53 11.75
C GLY A 76 -17.86 8.75 10.86
N ILE A 77 -16.74 8.06 11.11
CA ILE A 77 -15.62 7.92 10.18
C ILE A 77 -15.65 6.49 9.67
N ASP A 78 -16.41 6.25 8.61
CA ASP A 78 -16.39 4.98 7.91
C ASP A 78 -15.29 5.03 6.84
N VAL A 79 -14.27 4.21 7.03
CA VAL A 79 -13.11 4.17 6.11
C VAL A 79 -13.54 3.65 4.74
N TRP A 80 -14.54 2.75 4.72
CA TRP A 80 -15.07 2.20 3.47
C TRP A 80 -15.65 3.29 2.56
N ASP A 81 -16.35 4.25 3.14
CA ASP A 81 -16.93 5.38 2.41
C ASP A 81 -15.86 6.37 1.91
N LEU A 82 -14.71 6.44 2.59
CA LEU A 82 -13.61 7.34 2.23
C LEU A 82 -12.71 6.80 1.12
N PHE A 83 -12.74 5.50 0.83
CA PHE A 83 -11.86 4.91 -0.19
C PHE A 83 -11.96 5.54 -1.58
N PRO A 84 -13.12 5.93 -2.12
CA PRO A 84 -13.15 6.56 -3.44
C PRO A 84 -12.30 7.83 -3.52
N LEU A 85 -12.37 8.68 -2.50
CA LEU A 85 -11.57 9.91 -2.43
C LEU A 85 -10.08 9.59 -2.21
N TRP A 86 -9.80 8.68 -1.27
CA TRP A 86 -8.44 8.27 -0.96
C TRP A 86 -7.72 7.61 -2.14
N ILE A 87 -8.40 6.70 -2.85
CA ILE A 87 -7.83 6.00 -4.00
C ILE A 87 -7.51 6.99 -5.12
N GLN A 88 -8.43 7.92 -5.42
CA GLN A 88 -8.19 8.95 -6.44
C GLN A 88 -6.99 9.84 -6.08
N GLU A 89 -6.86 10.23 -4.83
CA GLU A 89 -5.69 10.97 -4.33
C GLU A 89 -4.39 10.16 -4.49
N ALA A 90 -4.41 8.89 -4.07
CA ALA A 90 -3.22 8.03 -4.08
C ALA A 90 -2.74 7.70 -5.50
N ILE A 91 -3.65 7.52 -6.47
CA ILE A 91 -3.29 7.22 -7.86
C ILE A 91 -2.95 8.48 -8.67
N GLY A 92 -3.49 9.64 -8.29
CA GLY A 92 -3.31 10.90 -9.00
C GLY A 92 -3.72 10.79 -10.48
N ALA A 93 -2.86 11.25 -11.37
CA ALA A 93 -3.09 11.21 -12.82
C ALA A 93 -2.77 9.85 -13.47
N SER A 94 -2.26 8.86 -12.71
CA SER A 94 -1.91 7.54 -13.26
C SER A 94 -3.15 6.78 -13.72
N ARG A 95 -3.02 6.09 -14.85
CA ARG A 95 -4.08 5.28 -15.42
C ARG A 95 -3.66 3.82 -15.63
N ASP A 96 -2.37 3.53 -15.68
CA ASP A 96 -1.82 2.16 -15.70
C ASP A 96 -1.35 1.82 -14.29
N LEU A 97 -2.14 0.99 -13.59
CA LEU A 97 -1.97 0.70 -12.18
C LEU A 97 -1.56 -0.75 -11.97
N VAL A 98 -0.53 -0.96 -11.20
CA VAL A 98 -0.15 -2.28 -10.70
C VAL A 98 -0.48 -2.33 -9.22
N VAL A 99 -1.35 -3.24 -8.83
CA VAL A 99 -1.84 -3.36 -7.45
C VAL A 99 -1.44 -4.72 -6.88
N ALA A 100 -0.68 -4.73 -5.81
CA ALA A 100 -0.37 -5.93 -5.05
C ALA A 100 -1.48 -6.19 -4.02
N MET A 101 -1.99 -7.42 -3.99
CA MET A 101 -3.01 -7.87 -3.04
C MET A 101 -2.42 -8.93 -2.12
N ASP A 102 -2.60 -8.77 -0.81
CA ASP A 102 -2.12 -9.72 0.18
C ASP A 102 -2.90 -9.65 1.49
N TRP A 103 -2.97 -10.79 2.20
CA TRP A 103 -3.50 -10.86 3.56
C TRP A 103 -2.37 -10.66 4.57
N THR A 104 -2.62 -9.87 5.60
CA THR A 104 -1.69 -9.68 6.69
C THR A 104 -2.34 -9.99 8.04
N GLU A 105 -1.66 -10.78 8.87
CA GLU A 105 -2.19 -11.30 10.11
C GLU A 105 -1.84 -10.42 11.33
N PHE A 106 -2.76 -10.33 12.27
CA PHE A 106 -2.62 -9.70 13.57
C PHE A 106 -3.04 -10.69 14.66
N ASP A 107 -2.20 -11.70 14.88
CA ASP A 107 -2.49 -12.85 15.76
C ASP A 107 -2.84 -12.44 17.18
N ALA A 108 -2.23 -11.38 17.68
CA ALA A 108 -2.46 -10.88 19.03
C ALA A 108 -3.89 -10.37 19.27
N ASP A 109 -4.62 -10.04 18.21
CA ASP A 109 -5.98 -9.49 18.25
C ASP A 109 -6.98 -10.40 17.53
N ASP A 110 -6.55 -11.58 17.10
CA ASP A 110 -7.35 -12.55 16.32
C ASP A 110 -7.98 -11.93 15.05
N GLN A 111 -7.22 -11.06 14.38
CA GLN A 111 -7.66 -10.33 13.20
C GLN A 111 -6.76 -10.59 12.00
N SER A 112 -7.35 -10.48 10.81
CA SER A 112 -6.65 -10.45 9.52
C SER A 112 -7.10 -9.23 8.73
N THR A 113 -6.19 -8.67 7.94
CA THR A 113 -6.50 -7.54 7.06
C THR A 113 -6.13 -7.91 5.62
N LEU A 114 -7.07 -7.81 4.69
CA LEU A 114 -6.79 -7.79 3.27
C LEU A 114 -6.31 -6.39 2.90
N ALA A 115 -5.21 -6.31 2.16
CA ALA A 115 -4.65 -5.05 1.69
C ALA A 115 -4.45 -5.08 0.17
N LEU A 116 -4.92 -4.03 -0.51
CA LEU A 116 -4.69 -3.74 -1.91
C LEU A 116 -3.80 -2.49 -1.99
N ASN A 117 -2.57 -2.65 -2.44
CA ASN A 117 -1.55 -1.62 -2.39
C ASN A 117 -1.02 -1.30 -3.79
N LEU A 118 -0.94 -0.02 -4.14
CA LEU A 118 -0.33 0.44 -5.38
C LEU A 118 1.17 0.16 -5.37
N VAL A 119 1.66 -0.55 -6.37
CA VAL A 119 3.10 -0.76 -6.58
C VAL A 119 3.72 0.52 -7.12
N THR A 120 4.72 1.04 -6.41
CA THR A 120 5.34 2.33 -6.76
C THR A 120 6.75 2.18 -7.33
N LYS A 121 7.26 3.23 -7.97
CA LYS A 121 8.63 3.28 -8.50
C LYS A 121 9.72 3.36 -7.42
N HIS A 122 9.38 3.87 -6.25
CA HIS A 122 10.40 4.08 -5.22
C HIS A 122 10.65 2.87 -4.32
N GLY A 123 10.03 1.70 -4.64
CA GLY A 123 10.31 0.42 -3.96
C GLY A 123 9.49 0.16 -2.71
N ARG A 124 8.46 0.96 -2.46
CA ARG A 124 7.42 0.74 -1.44
C ARG A 124 6.05 0.68 -2.12
N ALA A 125 5.14 -0.12 -1.60
CA ALA A 125 3.74 -0.05 -2.01
C ALA A 125 3.03 1.09 -1.26
N GLN A 126 1.99 1.66 -1.88
CA GLN A 126 1.14 2.68 -1.27
C GLN A 126 -0.24 2.07 -0.99
N PRO A 127 -0.73 2.05 0.27
CA PRO A 127 -2.05 1.52 0.57
C PRO A 127 -3.16 2.24 -0.23
N LEU A 128 -3.97 1.47 -0.97
CA LEU A 128 -5.14 1.97 -1.67
C LEU A 128 -6.43 1.63 -0.94
N LEU A 129 -6.55 0.37 -0.55
CA LEU A 129 -7.73 -0.17 0.11
C LEU A 129 -7.30 -1.28 1.06
N TRP A 130 -7.98 -1.38 2.20
CA TRP A 130 -7.79 -2.46 3.17
C TRP A 130 -9.13 -2.78 3.85
N PHE A 131 -9.23 -3.99 4.37
CA PHE A 131 -10.40 -4.44 5.10
C PHE A 131 -10.00 -5.41 6.19
N SER A 132 -10.28 -5.07 7.43
CA SER A 132 -9.95 -5.88 8.60
C SER A 132 -11.16 -6.66 9.08
N VAL A 133 -10.95 -7.91 9.47
CA VAL A 133 -11.98 -8.81 10.00
C VAL A 133 -11.42 -9.66 11.13
N PHE A 134 -12.28 -10.21 11.96
CA PHE A 134 -11.87 -11.28 12.86
C PHE A 134 -11.58 -12.56 12.05
N LYS A 135 -10.56 -13.33 12.47
CA LYS A 135 -10.20 -14.58 11.78
C LYS A 135 -11.34 -15.59 11.73
N ALA A 136 -12.17 -15.62 12.76
CA ALA A 136 -13.35 -16.48 12.79
C ALA A 136 -14.37 -16.16 11.68
N GLU A 137 -14.41 -14.91 11.19
CA GLU A 137 -15.31 -14.47 10.11
C GLU A 137 -14.80 -14.87 8.72
N LEU A 138 -13.52 -15.27 8.58
CA LEU A 138 -12.92 -15.68 7.32
C LEU A 138 -13.30 -17.11 6.90
N ALA A 139 -13.77 -17.94 7.82
CA ALA A 139 -14.09 -19.33 7.53
C ALA A 139 -15.17 -19.44 6.43
N GLY A 140 -14.79 -19.88 5.24
CA GLY A 140 -15.66 -20.01 4.06
C GLY A 140 -16.07 -18.68 3.39
N LYS A 141 -15.56 -17.54 3.84
CA LYS A 141 -15.92 -16.19 3.32
C LYS A 141 -14.74 -15.41 2.75
N ARG A 142 -13.57 -16.01 2.71
CA ARG A 142 -12.35 -15.33 2.29
C ARG A 142 -12.49 -14.76 0.89
N ASN A 143 -12.96 -15.58 -0.05
CA ASN A 143 -13.17 -15.16 -1.44
C ASN A 143 -14.21 -14.04 -1.56
N ASP A 144 -15.31 -14.13 -0.79
CA ASP A 144 -16.36 -13.08 -0.81
C ASP A 144 -15.80 -11.72 -0.38
N ILE A 145 -14.88 -11.69 0.60
CA ILE A 145 -14.22 -10.47 1.06
C ILE A 145 -13.22 -9.95 0.01
N GLU A 146 -12.48 -10.84 -0.63
CA GLU A 146 -11.57 -10.51 -1.73
C GLU A 146 -12.35 -9.88 -2.90
N ASP A 147 -13.44 -10.50 -3.32
CA ASP A 147 -14.33 -10.00 -4.39
C ASP A 147 -14.96 -8.66 -4.03
N MET A 148 -15.42 -8.48 -2.80
CA MET A 148 -15.97 -7.22 -2.28
C MET A 148 -14.92 -6.08 -2.36
N CYS A 149 -13.68 -6.34 -1.93
CA CYS A 149 -12.62 -5.34 -1.97
C CYS A 149 -12.19 -5.00 -3.40
N LEU A 150 -12.13 -5.98 -4.30
CA LEU A 150 -11.82 -5.76 -5.71
C LEU A 150 -12.95 -4.97 -6.41
N SER A 151 -14.21 -5.27 -6.12
CA SER A 151 -15.37 -4.50 -6.59
C SER A 151 -15.28 -3.05 -6.13
N ARG A 152 -14.99 -2.83 -4.84
CA ARG A 152 -14.84 -1.48 -4.29
C ARG A 152 -13.69 -0.71 -4.94
N LEU A 153 -12.57 -1.39 -5.23
CA LEU A 153 -11.48 -0.79 -5.98
C LEU A 153 -11.95 -0.36 -7.38
N LYS A 154 -12.67 -1.24 -8.11
CA LYS A 154 -13.21 -0.92 -9.45
C LYS A 154 -14.14 0.29 -9.44
N GLU A 155 -15.05 0.38 -8.46
CA GLU A 155 -15.96 1.50 -8.28
C GLU A 155 -15.26 2.83 -8.05
N ALA A 156 -14.14 2.81 -7.30
CA ALA A 156 -13.39 4.01 -6.93
C ALA A 156 -12.47 4.52 -8.04
N LEU A 157 -12.18 3.69 -9.05
CA LEU A 157 -11.23 4.03 -10.11
C LEU A 157 -11.89 4.80 -11.26
N PRO A 158 -11.14 5.70 -11.95
CA PRO A 158 -11.56 6.27 -13.21
C PRO A 158 -11.80 5.17 -14.26
N LYS A 159 -12.76 5.40 -15.17
CA LYS A 159 -13.12 4.40 -16.20
C LYS A 159 -11.96 4.00 -17.11
N GLU A 160 -11.02 4.91 -17.33
CA GLU A 160 -9.84 4.72 -18.18
C GLU A 160 -8.70 3.98 -17.47
N ALA A 161 -8.83 3.72 -16.16
CA ALA A 161 -7.78 3.05 -15.40
C ALA A 161 -7.66 1.58 -15.80
N LYS A 162 -6.45 1.19 -16.19
CA LYS A 162 -6.05 -0.19 -16.42
C LYS A 162 -5.37 -0.73 -15.18
N VAL A 163 -5.88 -1.79 -14.63
CA VAL A 163 -5.37 -2.39 -13.40
C VAL A 163 -4.78 -3.75 -13.68
N THR A 164 -3.60 -4.02 -13.12
CA THR A 164 -3.02 -5.37 -13.07
C THR A 164 -2.85 -5.78 -11.61
N ILE A 165 -3.54 -6.84 -11.21
CA ILE A 165 -3.46 -7.40 -9.84
C ILE A 165 -2.27 -8.36 -9.76
N LEU A 166 -1.45 -8.19 -8.73
CA LEU A 166 -0.39 -9.12 -8.35
C LEU A 166 -0.74 -9.78 -7.03
N ALA A 167 -0.78 -11.11 -7.00
CA ALA A 167 -1.09 -11.83 -5.78
C ALA A 167 -0.25 -13.12 -5.67
N ASP A 168 -0.08 -13.61 -4.44
CA ASP A 168 0.69 -14.81 -4.16
C ASP A 168 -0.12 -16.09 -4.41
N ARG A 169 0.48 -17.26 -4.12
CA ARG A 169 -0.14 -18.56 -4.31
C ARG A 169 -1.37 -18.84 -3.43
N GLY A 170 -1.61 -18.01 -2.41
CA GLY A 170 -2.81 -18.09 -1.58
C GLY A 170 -4.07 -17.64 -2.33
N PHE A 171 -3.90 -16.86 -3.39
CA PHE A 171 -4.95 -16.34 -4.28
C PHE A 171 -5.05 -17.10 -5.60
N GLY A 172 -4.35 -18.22 -5.76
CA GLY A 172 -4.33 -19.02 -6.99
C GLY A 172 -5.62 -19.81 -7.20
N ASP A 173 -6.78 -19.20 -7.08
CA ASP A 173 -8.11 -19.78 -7.31
C ASP A 173 -8.62 -19.38 -8.71
N VAL A 174 -9.14 -20.37 -9.43
CA VAL A 174 -9.72 -20.18 -10.77
C VAL A 174 -10.94 -19.26 -10.77
N LYS A 175 -11.70 -19.22 -9.68
CA LYS A 175 -12.83 -18.30 -9.52
C LYS A 175 -12.35 -16.85 -9.51
N LEU A 176 -11.25 -16.58 -8.81
CA LEU A 176 -10.65 -15.24 -8.78
C LEU A 176 -10.20 -14.81 -10.18
N PHE A 177 -9.61 -15.71 -10.99
CA PHE A 177 -9.22 -15.37 -12.37
C PHE A 177 -10.42 -14.97 -13.23
N GLY A 178 -11.55 -15.68 -13.09
CA GLY A 178 -12.81 -15.36 -13.77
C GLY A 178 -13.33 -13.99 -13.32
N PHE A 179 -13.40 -13.75 -12.02
CA PHE A 179 -13.90 -12.53 -11.42
C PHE A 179 -13.06 -11.29 -11.80
N LEU A 180 -11.73 -11.41 -11.82
CA LEU A 180 -10.85 -10.34 -12.31
C LEU A 180 -11.14 -10.01 -13.78
N GLY A 181 -11.44 -11.02 -14.61
CA GLY A 181 -11.87 -10.82 -15.99
C GLY A 181 -13.20 -10.06 -16.11
N GLU A 182 -14.19 -10.35 -15.25
CA GLU A 182 -15.47 -9.64 -15.19
C GLU A 182 -15.28 -8.16 -14.81
N LEU A 183 -14.29 -7.85 -13.95
CA LEU A 183 -13.93 -6.49 -13.57
C LEU A 183 -13.08 -5.77 -14.63
N ASP A 184 -12.69 -6.43 -15.71
CA ASP A 184 -11.71 -5.94 -16.68
C ASP A 184 -10.37 -5.57 -16.01
N PHE A 185 -9.93 -6.40 -15.09
CA PHE A 185 -8.63 -6.32 -14.44
C PHE A 185 -7.67 -7.36 -15.04
N GLY A 186 -6.49 -6.89 -15.45
CA GLY A 186 -5.36 -7.77 -15.71
C GLY A 186 -4.82 -8.37 -14.42
N TYR A 187 -4.07 -9.47 -14.54
CA TYR A 187 -3.45 -10.08 -13.38
C TYR A 187 -2.16 -10.83 -13.72
N VAL A 188 -1.28 -10.96 -12.72
CA VAL A 188 -0.22 -11.95 -12.65
C VAL A 188 -0.23 -12.55 -11.25
N ILE A 189 -0.75 -13.77 -11.14
CA ILE A 189 -0.99 -14.45 -9.85
C ILE A 189 -0.19 -15.75 -9.83
N ARG A 190 0.55 -15.98 -8.73
CA ARG A 190 1.22 -17.26 -8.50
C ARG A 190 0.20 -18.28 -8.04
N PHE A 191 0.32 -19.52 -8.53
CA PHE A 191 -0.48 -20.65 -8.09
C PHE A 191 0.40 -21.85 -7.72
N ARG A 192 -0.20 -22.93 -7.20
CA ARG A 192 0.53 -24.09 -6.69
C ARG A 192 1.05 -24.97 -7.81
N GLY A 193 2.22 -25.61 -7.62
CA GLY A 193 2.87 -26.45 -8.62
C GLY A 193 2.15 -27.75 -8.93
N ASP A 194 1.33 -28.24 -8.00
CA ASP A 194 0.53 -29.47 -8.15
C ASP A 194 -0.74 -29.29 -9.00
N ILE A 195 -1.09 -28.04 -9.36
CA ILE A 195 -2.25 -27.75 -10.22
C ILE A 195 -1.92 -28.15 -11.67
N PHE A 196 -2.89 -28.80 -12.33
CA PHE A 196 -2.76 -29.18 -13.74
C PHE A 196 -2.89 -27.96 -14.66
N VAL A 197 -2.04 -27.95 -15.67
CA VAL A 197 -2.02 -26.93 -16.74
C VAL A 197 -2.10 -27.70 -18.07
N THR A 198 -3.06 -27.30 -18.91
CA THR A 198 -3.22 -27.78 -20.27
C THR A 198 -2.71 -26.70 -21.23
N ALA A 199 -1.72 -27.02 -22.03
CA ALA A 199 -1.20 -26.15 -23.07
C ALA A 199 -2.14 -26.11 -24.29
N ALA A 200 -1.94 -25.14 -25.18
CA ALA A 200 -2.80 -24.95 -26.37
C ALA A 200 -2.84 -26.14 -27.33
N ASP A 201 -1.80 -26.97 -27.33
CA ASP A 201 -1.74 -28.24 -28.10
C ASP A 201 -2.48 -29.41 -27.43
N GLY A 202 -3.09 -29.19 -26.26
CA GLY A 202 -3.83 -30.19 -25.49
C GLY A 202 -3.00 -31.01 -24.51
N GLU A 203 -1.67 -30.80 -24.45
CA GLU A 203 -0.82 -31.48 -23.48
C GLU A 203 -1.13 -30.99 -22.07
N THR A 204 -1.37 -31.94 -21.14
CA THR A 204 -1.72 -31.66 -19.76
C THR A 204 -0.68 -32.22 -18.81
N ARG A 205 -0.09 -31.37 -17.95
CA ARG A 205 0.85 -31.76 -16.89
C ARG A 205 0.59 -30.93 -15.64
N ARG A 206 1.21 -31.29 -14.51
CA ARG A 206 1.29 -30.42 -13.35
C ARG A 206 2.14 -29.20 -13.69
N ALA A 207 1.86 -28.06 -13.08
CA ALA A 207 2.61 -26.83 -13.33
C ALA A 207 4.11 -26.97 -13.05
N GLU A 208 4.49 -27.75 -12.04
CA GLU A 208 5.88 -28.05 -11.70
C GLU A 208 6.64 -28.78 -12.81
N ASP A 209 5.96 -29.64 -13.57
CA ASP A 209 6.53 -30.42 -14.68
C ASP A 209 6.75 -29.57 -15.95
N TRP A 210 6.19 -28.37 -16.00
CA TRP A 210 6.37 -27.45 -17.11
C TRP A 210 7.61 -26.55 -16.98
N VAL A 211 8.32 -26.60 -15.86
CA VAL A 211 9.60 -25.86 -15.71
C VAL A 211 10.61 -26.39 -16.72
N GLY A 212 11.23 -25.47 -17.47
CA GLY A 212 12.20 -25.86 -18.49
C GLY A 212 13.47 -26.49 -17.90
N ALA A 213 14.21 -27.23 -18.72
CA ALA A 213 15.46 -27.89 -18.32
C ALA A 213 16.43 -26.91 -17.65
N GLY A 214 16.98 -27.31 -16.49
CA GLY A 214 17.86 -26.46 -15.67
C GLY A 214 17.12 -25.29 -15.01
N GLY A 215 15.80 -25.36 -14.83
CA GLY A 215 15.02 -24.33 -14.18
C GLY A 215 14.65 -23.13 -15.07
N ARG A 216 14.88 -23.23 -16.38
CA ARG A 216 14.59 -22.16 -17.36
C ARG A 216 13.09 -21.86 -17.38
N ALA A 217 12.78 -20.58 -17.58
CA ALA A 217 11.40 -20.16 -17.72
C ALA A 217 10.77 -20.72 -19.01
N ARG A 218 9.58 -21.29 -18.89
CA ARG A 218 8.74 -21.75 -20.00
C ARG A 218 7.41 -21.00 -19.94
N LYS A 219 6.97 -20.46 -21.07
CA LYS A 219 5.67 -19.82 -21.25
C LYS A 219 4.76 -20.72 -22.07
N LEU A 220 3.53 -20.86 -21.63
CA LEU A 220 2.43 -21.53 -22.30
C LEU A 220 1.36 -20.46 -22.59
N ALA A 221 1.28 -19.99 -23.82
CA ALA A 221 0.27 -19.02 -24.25
C ALA A 221 -1.08 -19.72 -24.41
N GLY A 222 -2.19 -19.06 -24.04
CA GLY A 222 -3.55 -19.59 -24.19
C GLY A 222 -3.79 -20.88 -23.41
N ALA A 223 -3.12 -21.06 -22.28
CA ALA A 223 -3.23 -22.26 -21.45
C ALA A 223 -4.54 -22.30 -20.67
N GLU A 224 -4.92 -23.50 -20.24
CA GLU A 224 -6.01 -23.74 -19.29
C GLU A 224 -5.44 -24.23 -17.95
N ILE A 225 -6.00 -23.77 -16.84
CA ILE A 225 -5.56 -24.11 -15.48
C ILE A 225 -6.67 -24.88 -14.77
N SER A 226 -6.28 -25.86 -13.98
CA SER A 226 -7.09 -26.73 -13.15
C SER A 226 -7.96 -27.71 -13.93
N LYS A 227 -8.78 -28.49 -13.18
CA LYS A 227 -9.75 -29.44 -13.77
C LYS A 227 -10.93 -28.68 -14.41
N GLU A 228 -11.23 -27.49 -13.95
CA GLU A 228 -12.28 -26.62 -14.47
C GLU A 228 -11.89 -25.95 -15.79
N LYS A 229 -10.64 -26.16 -16.26
CA LYS A 229 -10.12 -25.64 -17.53
C LYS A 229 -10.32 -24.13 -17.69
N GLN A 230 -10.03 -23.38 -16.61
CA GLN A 230 -10.06 -21.93 -16.68
C GLN A 230 -9.01 -21.42 -17.66
N LYS A 231 -9.46 -20.74 -18.70
CA LYS A 231 -8.58 -20.12 -19.70
C LYS A 231 -7.88 -18.90 -19.11
N VAL A 232 -6.57 -18.82 -19.39
CA VAL A 232 -5.73 -17.68 -19.04
C VAL A 232 -4.91 -17.25 -20.26
N GLY A 233 -4.48 -15.99 -20.29
CA GLY A 233 -3.65 -15.49 -21.41
C GLY A 233 -2.33 -16.25 -21.54
N ALA A 234 -1.65 -16.49 -20.42
CA ALA A 234 -0.43 -17.30 -20.38
C ALA A 234 -0.20 -17.94 -19.00
N VAL A 235 0.52 -19.05 -18.99
CA VAL A 235 1.16 -19.62 -17.80
C VAL A 235 2.67 -19.53 -17.97
N VAL A 236 3.39 -19.08 -16.93
CA VAL A 236 4.86 -19.07 -16.89
C VAL A 236 5.33 -19.92 -15.73
N CYS A 237 6.13 -20.96 -16.02
CA CYS A 237 6.74 -21.83 -15.03
C CYS A 237 8.26 -21.61 -15.03
N VAL A 238 8.85 -21.29 -13.88
CA VAL A 238 10.28 -20.97 -13.75
C VAL A 238 10.82 -21.35 -12.38
N HIS A 239 12.06 -21.87 -12.36
CA HIS A 239 12.84 -22.11 -11.14
C HIS A 239 14.32 -21.74 -11.38
N ALA A 240 14.57 -20.44 -11.58
CA ALA A 240 15.91 -19.95 -11.87
C ALA A 240 16.86 -20.16 -10.67
N LYS A 241 18.16 -20.19 -10.97
CA LYS A 241 19.22 -20.32 -9.95
C LYS A 241 19.07 -19.21 -8.89
N GLY A 242 19.03 -19.64 -7.62
CA GLY A 242 18.86 -18.74 -6.47
C GLY A 242 17.41 -18.51 -6.03
N MET A 243 16.43 -19.01 -6.77
CA MET A 243 15.03 -19.02 -6.30
C MET A 243 14.85 -20.13 -5.25
N LYS A 244 14.22 -19.78 -4.12
CA LYS A 244 13.87 -20.75 -3.07
C LYS A 244 12.84 -21.78 -3.57
N ASP A 245 11.81 -21.29 -4.24
CA ASP A 245 10.71 -22.11 -4.77
C ASP A 245 10.49 -21.77 -6.25
N ALA A 246 10.01 -22.73 -7.03
CA ALA A 246 9.54 -22.47 -8.37
C ALA A 246 8.34 -21.50 -8.39
N TRP A 247 8.26 -20.68 -9.42
CA TRP A 247 7.08 -19.85 -9.68
C TRP A 247 6.27 -20.43 -10.82
N HIS A 248 4.98 -20.57 -10.57
CA HIS A 248 3.97 -20.91 -11.55
C HIS A 248 2.99 -19.73 -11.59
N LEU A 249 3.06 -18.95 -12.64
CA LEU A 249 2.37 -17.66 -12.76
C LEU A 249 1.27 -17.77 -13.80
N ALA A 250 0.05 -17.47 -13.42
CA ALA A 250 -1.07 -17.25 -14.34
C ALA A 250 -1.09 -15.75 -14.69
N ALA A 251 -1.12 -15.42 -15.97
CA ALA A 251 -1.21 -14.06 -16.47
C ALA A 251 -2.41 -13.91 -17.41
N SER A 252 -3.13 -12.79 -17.29
CA SER A 252 -4.25 -12.45 -18.19
C SER A 252 -3.76 -12.06 -19.60
N ASP A 253 -2.56 -11.45 -19.69
CA ASP A 253 -1.96 -11.03 -20.96
C ASP A 253 -1.17 -12.18 -21.61
N GLY A 254 -1.72 -12.74 -22.68
CA GLY A 254 -1.09 -13.80 -23.48
C GLY A 254 0.06 -13.30 -24.37
N GLU A 255 0.10 -12.00 -24.71
CA GLU A 255 1.12 -11.42 -25.58
C GLU A 255 2.37 -10.99 -24.82
N ALA A 256 2.24 -10.72 -23.53
CA ALA A 256 3.38 -10.30 -22.68
C ALA A 256 4.53 -11.31 -22.75
N THR A 257 5.77 -10.83 -22.87
CA THR A 257 6.95 -11.71 -22.88
C THR A 257 7.12 -12.41 -21.52
N THR A 258 7.74 -13.60 -21.53
CA THR A 258 8.07 -14.35 -20.30
C THR A 258 8.79 -13.47 -19.27
N ARG A 259 9.75 -12.67 -19.74
CA ARG A 259 10.52 -11.74 -18.89
C ARG A 259 9.65 -10.63 -18.30
N ALA A 260 8.72 -10.08 -19.08
CA ALA A 260 7.78 -9.06 -18.61
C ALA A 260 6.90 -9.59 -17.49
N ILE A 261 6.32 -10.79 -17.64
CA ILE A 261 5.47 -11.44 -16.63
C ILE A 261 6.26 -11.68 -15.33
N ILE A 262 7.49 -12.24 -15.43
CA ILE A 262 8.33 -12.51 -14.26
C ILE A 262 8.72 -11.20 -13.56
N ASN A 263 9.16 -10.18 -14.32
CA ASN A 263 9.53 -8.87 -13.79
C ASN A 263 8.32 -8.18 -13.11
N LEU A 264 7.14 -8.27 -13.73
CA LEU A 264 5.92 -7.68 -13.17
C LEU A 264 5.56 -8.36 -11.85
N TYR A 265 5.55 -9.70 -11.81
CA TYR A 265 5.29 -10.44 -10.57
C TYR A 265 6.31 -10.11 -9.47
N SER A 266 7.58 -9.96 -9.82
CA SER A 266 8.62 -9.63 -8.83
C SER A 266 8.37 -8.30 -8.09
N ARG A 267 7.61 -7.37 -8.69
CA ARG A 267 7.23 -6.10 -8.04
C ARG A 267 6.26 -6.28 -6.88
N ARG A 268 5.56 -7.43 -6.80
CA ARG A 268 4.71 -7.76 -5.64
C ARG A 268 5.44 -7.60 -4.31
N TRP A 269 6.74 -7.92 -4.29
CA TRP A 269 7.57 -7.81 -3.07
C TRP A 269 7.63 -6.41 -2.47
N SER A 270 7.19 -5.37 -3.18
CA SER A 270 7.11 -4.01 -2.64
C SER A 270 6.09 -3.86 -1.50
N ILE A 271 5.14 -4.81 -1.36
CA ILE A 271 4.16 -4.81 -0.26
C ILE A 271 4.81 -5.24 1.08
N GLU A 272 5.82 -6.11 1.04
CA GLU A 272 6.49 -6.59 2.26
C GLU A 272 7.23 -5.46 3.01
N PRO A 273 8.03 -4.59 2.34
CA PRO A 273 8.58 -3.41 2.98
C PRO A 273 7.53 -2.42 3.49
N GLU A 274 6.37 -2.28 2.84
CA GLU A 274 5.27 -1.44 3.32
C GLU A 274 4.67 -2.02 4.60
N PHE A 275 4.36 -3.31 4.64
CA PHE A 275 3.90 -3.97 5.87
C PHE A 275 4.92 -3.85 6.99
N ARG A 276 6.22 -3.90 6.70
CA ARG A 276 7.27 -3.66 7.68
C ARG A 276 7.26 -2.22 8.18
N ASP A 277 7.14 -1.25 7.29
CA ASP A 277 7.09 0.17 7.67
C ASP A 277 5.86 0.47 8.57
N THR A 278 4.75 -0.25 8.39
CA THR A 278 3.55 -0.11 9.23
C THR A 278 3.61 -0.95 10.51
N LYS A 279 4.05 -2.22 10.43
CA LYS A 279 3.89 -3.22 11.51
C LYS A 279 5.11 -3.32 12.44
N ASP A 280 6.33 -3.16 11.91
CA ASP A 280 7.55 -3.39 12.69
C ASP A 280 7.74 -2.34 13.79
N LEU A 281 8.04 -2.81 15.01
CA LEU A 281 8.23 -1.92 16.16
C LEU A 281 9.54 -1.12 16.09
N ARG A 282 10.57 -1.67 15.47
CA ARG A 282 11.92 -1.09 15.45
C ARG A 282 12.17 -0.21 14.23
N PHE A 283 11.65 -0.62 13.07
CA PHE A 283 11.94 0.01 11.79
C PHE A 283 10.71 0.62 11.13
N GLY A 284 9.54 0.47 11.74
CA GLY A 284 8.26 0.99 11.27
C GLY A 284 7.48 1.67 12.38
N MET A 285 6.16 1.76 12.20
CA MET A 285 5.26 2.45 13.13
C MET A 285 4.70 1.54 14.24
N GLY A 286 5.14 0.27 14.34
CA GLY A 286 4.89 -0.62 15.46
C GLY A 286 3.47 -1.16 15.59
N LEU A 287 2.67 -1.22 14.51
CA LEU A 287 1.27 -1.66 14.58
C LEU A 287 1.12 -3.09 15.13
N SER A 288 2.08 -3.99 14.91
CA SER A 288 2.03 -5.36 15.43
C SER A 288 2.11 -5.44 16.95
N ALA A 289 2.65 -4.42 17.62
CA ALA A 289 2.74 -4.33 19.08
C ALA A 289 1.55 -3.58 19.72
N VAL A 290 0.64 -3.06 18.91
CA VAL A 290 -0.55 -2.31 19.37
C VAL A 290 -1.74 -3.26 19.47
N ARG A 291 -2.42 -3.27 20.61
CA ARG A 291 -3.67 -4.00 20.79
C ARG A 291 -4.85 -3.21 20.22
N VAL A 292 -5.55 -3.82 19.28
CA VAL A 292 -6.73 -3.22 18.62
C VAL A 292 -7.85 -4.25 18.61
N GLY A 293 -8.76 -4.17 19.60
CA GLY A 293 -9.81 -5.17 19.83
C GLY A 293 -10.97 -5.15 18.83
N ASP A 294 -10.96 -4.27 17.84
CA ASP A 294 -12.07 -4.10 16.89
C ASP A 294 -11.52 -3.84 15.48
N PRO A 295 -11.96 -4.58 14.44
CA PRO A 295 -11.51 -4.40 13.06
C PRO A 295 -11.74 -2.99 12.49
N TYR A 296 -12.88 -2.34 12.80
CA TYR A 296 -13.15 -0.97 12.33
C TYR A 296 -12.21 0.05 12.97
N ARG A 297 -11.79 -0.18 14.23
CA ARG A 297 -10.75 0.64 14.86
C ARG A 297 -9.40 0.45 14.17
N ARG A 298 -9.10 -0.79 13.76
CA ARG A 298 -7.89 -1.10 12.98
C ARG A 298 -7.90 -0.38 11.64
N ASP A 299 -9.02 -0.40 10.93
CA ASP A 299 -9.15 0.27 9.64
C ASP A 299 -8.95 1.79 9.77
N ARG A 300 -9.47 2.43 10.81
CA ARG A 300 -9.21 3.85 11.08
C ARG A 300 -7.74 4.12 11.45
N LEU A 301 -7.10 3.20 12.17
CA LEU A 301 -5.68 3.33 12.50
C LEU A 301 -4.80 3.16 11.25
N LEU A 302 -5.17 2.26 10.35
CA LEU A 302 -4.54 2.10 9.03
C LEU A 302 -4.76 3.34 8.14
N LEU A 303 -5.92 4.01 8.23
CA LEU A 303 -6.14 5.29 7.54
C LEU A 303 -5.17 6.37 8.03
N LEU A 304 -4.96 6.49 9.35
CA LEU A 304 -3.95 7.40 9.89
C LEU A 304 -2.55 7.06 9.37
N SER A 305 -2.22 5.76 9.33
CA SER A 305 -0.95 5.26 8.79
C SER A 305 -0.79 5.63 7.32
N ALA A 306 -1.78 5.32 6.48
CA ALA A 306 -1.73 5.55 5.03
C ALA A 306 -1.53 7.03 4.69
N ILE A 307 -2.25 7.93 5.38
CA ILE A 307 -2.10 9.38 5.22
C ILE A 307 -0.70 9.83 5.66
N ALA A 308 -0.24 9.41 6.84
CA ALA A 308 1.07 9.80 7.36
C ALA A 308 2.22 9.30 6.48
N VAL A 309 2.15 8.03 6.03
CA VAL A 309 3.14 7.43 5.11
C VAL A 309 3.19 8.20 3.80
N MET A 310 2.04 8.54 3.22
CA MET A 310 1.99 9.30 1.98
C MET A 310 2.62 10.68 2.15
N LEU A 311 2.21 11.45 3.17
CA LEU A 311 2.75 12.78 3.42
C LEU A 311 4.26 12.75 3.70
N LEU A 312 4.73 11.80 4.50
CA LEU A 312 6.16 11.64 4.79
C LEU A 312 6.94 11.18 3.54
N THR A 313 6.37 10.31 2.70
CA THR A 313 6.97 9.89 1.43
C THR A 313 7.13 11.08 0.48
N LEU A 314 6.11 11.94 0.37
CA LEU A 314 6.16 13.15 -0.43
C LEU A 314 7.18 14.17 0.11
N LEU A 315 7.26 14.32 1.43
CA LEU A 315 8.29 15.15 2.06
C LEU A 315 9.70 14.64 1.78
N GLY A 316 9.91 13.32 1.84
CA GLY A 316 11.16 12.68 1.45
C GLY A 316 11.51 12.91 -0.02
N GLY A 317 10.51 12.80 -0.91
CA GLY A 317 10.67 13.11 -2.34
C GLY A 317 11.02 14.57 -2.59
N ALA A 318 10.42 15.50 -1.85
CA ALA A 318 10.74 16.92 -1.91
C ALA A 318 12.19 17.20 -1.52
N GLY A 319 12.65 16.62 -0.40
CA GLY A 319 14.03 16.77 0.05
C GLY A 319 15.04 16.12 -0.91
N GLU A 320 14.73 14.93 -1.46
CA GLU A 320 15.58 14.27 -2.47
C GLU A 320 15.68 15.13 -3.74
N ALA A 321 14.60 15.73 -4.21
CA ALA A 321 14.61 16.64 -5.37
C ALA A 321 15.48 17.89 -5.14
N LEU A 322 15.64 18.33 -3.89
CA LEU A 322 16.52 19.42 -3.49
C LEU A 322 17.96 18.95 -3.17
N GLY A 323 18.27 17.66 -3.34
CA GLY A 323 19.59 17.08 -3.07
C GLY A 323 19.92 16.91 -1.59
N MET A 324 18.92 17.03 -0.68
CA MET A 324 19.11 16.90 0.76
C MET A 324 19.46 15.47 1.19
N ASP A 325 19.16 14.46 0.35
CA ASP A 325 19.53 13.06 0.56
C ASP A 325 21.05 12.86 0.71
N ARG A 326 21.85 13.78 0.18
CA ARG A 326 23.31 13.77 0.34
C ARG A 326 23.75 13.93 1.78
N LEU A 327 22.96 14.61 2.59
CA LEU A 327 23.21 14.78 4.03
C LEU A 327 22.96 13.52 4.85
N LEU A 328 22.21 12.55 4.27
CA LEU A 328 21.79 11.32 4.92
C LEU A 328 22.67 10.09 4.56
N LYS A 329 23.69 10.29 3.76
CA LYS A 329 24.54 9.20 3.27
C LYS A 329 26.02 9.63 3.12
N SER A 330 26.91 8.64 3.10
CA SER A 330 28.33 8.88 2.81
C SER A 330 28.51 9.46 1.41
N ASN A 331 29.47 10.37 1.25
CA ASN A 331 29.80 11.03 -0.02
C ASN A 331 30.20 10.03 -1.14
N THR A 332 30.68 8.84 -0.77
CA THR A 332 31.06 7.78 -1.72
C THR A 332 29.86 7.00 -2.27
N VAL A 333 28.69 7.10 -1.65
CA VAL A 333 27.48 6.36 -2.04
C VAL A 333 26.63 7.18 -3.01
N LYS A 334 26.58 6.75 -4.29
CA LYS A 334 25.78 7.43 -5.33
C LYS A 334 24.30 7.02 -5.32
N ARG A 335 23.99 5.79 -4.90
CA ARG A 335 22.60 5.28 -4.90
C ARG A 335 21.81 5.83 -3.70
N ARG A 336 20.48 5.74 -3.78
CA ARG A 336 19.58 5.97 -2.63
C ARG A 336 19.87 4.93 -1.53
N VAL A 337 20.01 5.37 -0.29
CA VAL A 337 20.27 4.52 0.88
C VAL A 337 19.01 4.33 1.71
N HIS A 338 18.22 5.40 1.86
CA HIS A 338 16.98 5.41 2.63
C HIS A 338 15.76 5.48 1.71
N SER A 339 14.66 4.80 2.06
CA SER A 339 13.38 4.99 1.37
C SER A 339 12.92 6.45 1.49
N LEU A 340 12.05 6.90 0.56
CA LEU A 340 11.51 8.27 0.65
C LEU A 340 10.75 8.47 1.97
N PHE A 341 10.02 7.46 2.44
CA PHE A 341 9.37 7.50 3.75
C PHE A 341 10.37 7.76 4.89
N CYS A 342 11.46 6.99 4.94
CA CYS A 342 12.49 7.17 5.96
C CYS A 342 13.15 8.57 5.86
N GLN A 343 13.46 9.03 4.65
CA GLN A 343 13.97 10.39 4.42
C GLN A 343 12.97 11.43 4.94
N GLY A 344 11.67 11.24 4.66
CA GLY A 344 10.61 12.12 5.13
C GLY A 344 10.53 12.18 6.66
N CYS A 345 10.64 11.06 7.37
CA CYS A 345 10.72 11.04 8.83
C CYS A 345 11.92 11.88 9.33
N LEU A 346 13.12 11.64 8.77
CA LEU A 346 14.33 12.37 9.14
C LEU A 346 14.21 13.88 8.87
N TYR A 347 13.65 14.27 7.73
CA TYR A 347 13.42 15.71 7.45
C TYR A 347 12.36 16.30 8.35
N TYR A 348 11.30 15.56 8.64
CA TYR A 348 10.24 16.02 9.54
C TYR A 348 10.77 16.29 10.95
N ASP A 349 11.62 15.41 11.46
CA ASP A 349 12.29 15.58 12.75
C ASP A 349 13.28 16.74 12.76
N ALA A 350 13.93 17.01 11.62
CA ALA A 350 14.88 18.11 11.48
C ALA A 350 14.22 19.49 11.36
N ILE A 351 12.94 19.59 10.98
CA ILE A 351 12.22 20.88 10.76
C ILE A 351 12.42 21.90 11.89
N PRO A 352 12.34 21.54 13.19
CA PRO A 352 12.50 22.53 14.27
C PRO A 352 13.85 23.23 14.28
N ASN A 353 14.90 22.59 13.76
CA ASN A 353 16.28 23.05 13.76
C ASN A 353 16.80 23.37 12.35
N MET A 354 15.93 23.33 11.35
CA MET A 354 16.31 23.55 9.95
C MET A 354 16.51 25.06 9.69
N PRO A 355 17.57 25.47 8.98
CA PRO A 355 17.74 26.87 8.55
C PRO A 355 16.53 27.32 7.72
N GLU A 356 16.05 28.53 7.96
CA GLU A 356 14.85 29.08 7.33
C GLU A 356 14.84 28.99 5.81
N PRO A 357 15.93 29.32 5.06
CA PRO A 357 15.94 29.19 3.61
C PRO A 357 15.76 27.75 3.13
N THR A 358 16.36 26.78 3.84
CA THR A 358 16.23 25.34 3.54
C THR A 358 14.81 24.85 3.82
N LEU A 359 14.23 25.28 4.94
CA LEU A 359 12.85 24.95 5.30
C LEU A 359 11.85 25.49 4.28
N LEU A 360 12.00 26.75 3.87
CA LEU A 360 11.13 27.38 2.87
C LEU A 360 11.18 26.61 1.55
N ALA A 361 12.39 26.32 1.03
CA ALA A 361 12.55 25.54 -0.20
C ALA A 361 11.93 24.14 -0.09
N LEU A 362 12.14 23.44 1.04
CA LEU A 362 11.56 22.12 1.28
C LEU A 362 10.03 22.17 1.29
N MET A 363 9.45 23.13 2.00
CA MET A 363 7.98 23.27 2.11
C MET A 363 7.33 23.72 0.80
N GLU A 364 8.00 24.58 0.03
CA GLU A 364 7.55 24.98 -1.30
C GLU A 364 7.52 23.78 -2.24
N ARG A 365 8.60 22.98 -2.29
CA ARG A 365 8.66 21.78 -3.12
C ARG A 365 7.66 20.72 -2.66
N PHE A 366 7.48 20.55 -1.36
CA PHE A 366 6.50 19.62 -0.80
C PHE A 366 5.06 20.02 -1.19
N ARG A 367 4.70 21.29 -1.08
CA ARG A 367 3.40 21.79 -1.54
C ARG A 367 3.19 21.59 -3.03
N ALA A 368 4.21 21.86 -3.84
CA ALA A 368 4.15 21.61 -5.27
C ALA A 368 3.85 20.15 -5.57
N LEU A 369 4.50 19.18 -4.88
CA LEU A 369 4.25 17.75 -5.05
C LEU A 369 2.82 17.34 -4.70
N ILE A 370 2.20 17.95 -3.71
CA ILE A 370 0.81 17.69 -3.33
C ILE A 370 -0.17 18.33 -4.33
N MET A 371 0.08 19.58 -4.75
CA MET A 371 -0.81 20.29 -5.66
C MET A 371 -0.72 19.78 -7.11
N GLU A 372 0.44 19.29 -7.51
CA GLU A 372 0.65 18.68 -8.81
C GLU A 372 0.22 17.21 -8.78
N ASN A 373 -1.08 16.90 -9.00
CA ASN A 373 -1.58 15.52 -9.09
C ASN A 373 -0.76 14.63 -10.04
N SER A 374 -0.11 15.21 -11.05
CA SER A 374 0.80 14.52 -11.98
C SER A 374 2.14 14.12 -11.35
N VAL A 375 2.63 14.87 -10.36
CA VAL A 375 3.93 14.60 -9.71
C VAL A 375 3.75 13.63 -8.55
N THR A 376 2.60 13.66 -7.85
CA THR A 376 2.23 12.61 -6.89
C THR A 376 2.24 11.26 -7.61
N ALA A 377 1.63 11.16 -8.77
CA ALA A 377 1.69 9.98 -9.62
C ALA A 377 3.13 9.60 -10.04
N ALA A 378 3.98 10.57 -10.40
CA ALA A 378 5.37 10.31 -10.78
C ALA A 378 6.25 9.82 -9.63
N VAL A 379 5.97 10.24 -8.39
CA VAL A 379 6.68 9.76 -7.18
C VAL A 379 6.14 8.40 -6.73
N LEU A 380 4.84 8.19 -6.78
CA LEU A 380 4.18 7.01 -6.23
C LEU A 380 3.94 5.90 -7.24
N THR A 381 3.72 6.18 -8.52
CA THR A 381 3.36 5.16 -9.51
C THR A 381 4.52 4.62 -10.33
N VAL A 382 4.34 3.41 -10.82
CA VAL A 382 5.20 2.78 -11.83
C VAL A 382 4.70 3.20 -13.20
N GLY A 383 5.50 3.92 -13.97
CA GLY A 383 5.28 4.14 -15.39
C GLY A 383 5.81 2.97 -16.20
#